data_0d9ac037f4ab2ccea16f8b920e3e252c
#
_entry.id   0d9ac037f4ab2ccea16f8b920e3e252c
#
_cell.length_a   1.000
_cell.length_b   1.000
_cell.length_c   1.000
_cell.angle_alpha   90.00
_cell.angle_beta   90.00
_cell.angle_gamma   90.00
#
_symmetry.space_group_name_H-M   'P 1'
#
loop_
_entity.id
_entity.type
_entity.pdbx_description
1 polymer ?
#
loop_
_entity_poly.entity_id
_entity_poly.type
_entity_poly.pdbx_seq_one_letter_code
_entity_poly.pdbx_strand_id
1 'polypeptide(L)'
;MNLKISEINVLPFKNQGGFCGFASFVINSQFYVGNIAIYTSPGTQQGFRLVFPNKKLASGQVVDCFHPINKEAGEIVSSAIIKKYMELMDNFNDVEDF
;
A
#
# COMPACT_ATOMS: atom_id res chain seq x y z
N MET A 1 -3.46 -16.51 -14.99
CA MET A 1 -3.90 -16.46 -13.58
C MET A 1 -4.61 -15.14 -13.30
N ASN A 2 -5.74 -15.22 -12.64
CA ASN A 2 -6.53 -14.03 -12.35
C ASN A 2 -6.27 -13.58 -10.92
N LEU A 3 -5.58 -12.46 -10.79
CA LEU A 3 -5.36 -11.84 -9.50
C LEU A 3 -6.42 -10.77 -9.30
N LYS A 4 -7.31 -10.99 -8.36
CA LYS A 4 -8.38 -10.05 -8.06
C LYS A 4 -8.15 -9.42 -6.69
N ILE A 5 -8.00 -8.10 -6.68
CA ILE A 5 -7.81 -7.33 -5.46
C ILE A 5 -9.13 -6.63 -5.13
N SER A 6 -9.57 -6.80 -3.89
CA SER A 6 -10.83 -6.20 -3.43
C SER A 6 -10.70 -5.79 -1.98
N GLU A 7 -11.76 -5.14 -1.47
CA GLU A 7 -11.87 -4.69 -0.08
C GLU A 7 -10.61 -3.94 0.35
N ILE A 8 -10.23 -2.96 -0.47
CA ILE A 8 -9.04 -2.16 -0.21
C ILE A 8 -9.38 -1.12 0.84
N ASN A 9 -8.66 -1.16 1.94
CA ASN A 9 -8.78 -0.17 3.01
C ASN A 9 -7.46 0.57 3.14
N VAL A 10 -7.56 1.89 3.30
CA VAL A 10 -6.39 2.74 3.50
C VAL A 10 -6.62 3.55 4.77
N LEU A 11 -5.64 3.51 5.66
CA LEU A 11 -5.62 4.31 6.87
C LEU A 11 -4.56 5.40 6.69
N PRO A 12 -4.95 6.62 6.29
CA PRO A 12 -3.97 7.67 6.05
C PRO A 12 -3.49 8.28 7.35
N PHE A 13 -2.22 8.63 7.38
CA PHE A 13 -1.61 9.35 8.50
C PHE A 13 -1.00 10.64 7.97
N LYS A 14 -0.79 11.58 8.87
CA LYS A 14 -0.10 12.81 8.54
C LYS A 14 1.29 12.45 8.03
N ASN A 15 1.66 12.96 6.85
CA ASN A 15 2.94 12.66 6.24
C ASN A 15 4.09 13.08 7.15
N GLN A 16 4.95 12.11 7.48
CA GLN A 16 6.14 12.35 8.28
C GLN A 16 7.29 11.57 7.66
N GLY A 17 8.27 12.28 7.10
CA GLY A 17 9.42 11.64 6.49
C GLY A 17 9.07 10.78 5.29
N GLY A 18 7.97 11.10 4.61
CA GLY A 18 7.52 10.36 3.45
C GLY A 18 6.50 9.27 3.74
N PHE A 19 6.31 8.90 5.01
CA PHE A 19 5.31 7.89 5.38
C PHE A 19 3.91 8.50 5.28
N CYS A 20 3.01 7.83 4.57
CA CYS A 20 1.68 8.35 4.30
C CYS A 20 0.55 7.56 4.94
N GLY A 21 0.77 6.31 5.27
CA GLY A 21 -0.28 5.50 5.88
C GLY A 21 -0.10 4.02 5.65
N PHE A 22 -1.12 3.27 6.06
CA PHE A 22 -1.15 1.81 5.89
C PHE A 22 -2.30 1.40 5.00
N ALA A 23 -2.15 0.24 4.37
CA ALA A 23 -3.19 -0.32 3.52
C ALA A 23 -3.39 -1.80 3.80
N SER A 24 -4.57 -2.27 3.47
CA SER A 24 -4.90 -3.69 3.48
C SER A 24 -5.80 -4.00 2.30
N PHE A 25 -5.87 -5.26 1.93
CA PHE A 25 -6.73 -5.69 0.84
C PHE A 25 -7.00 -7.18 0.94
N VAL A 26 -7.89 -7.67 0.09
CA VAL A 26 -8.23 -9.09 0.00
C VAL A 26 -7.85 -9.59 -1.38
N ILE A 27 -7.24 -10.77 -1.43
CA ILE A 27 -6.83 -11.43 -2.67
C ILE A 27 -7.82 -12.54 -3.00
N ASN A 28 -8.40 -12.47 -4.20
CA ASN A 28 -9.27 -13.52 -4.76
C ASN A 28 -10.37 -13.94 -3.79
N SER A 29 -10.87 -12.98 -2.99
CA SER A 29 -11.91 -13.20 -2.00
C SER A 29 -11.56 -14.26 -0.95
N GLN A 30 -10.29 -14.59 -0.80
CA GLN A 30 -9.87 -15.69 0.06
C GLN A 30 -8.79 -15.31 1.07
N PHE A 31 -7.94 -14.32 0.76
CA PHE A 31 -6.83 -13.99 1.64
C PHE A 31 -6.82 -12.51 1.98
N TYR A 32 -6.71 -12.22 3.26
CA TYR A 32 -6.52 -10.85 3.75
C TYR A 32 -5.04 -10.56 3.89
N VAL A 33 -4.64 -9.40 3.39
CA VAL A 33 -3.26 -8.92 3.54
C VAL A 33 -3.32 -7.53 4.14
N GLY A 34 -2.60 -7.33 5.22
CA GLY A 34 -2.57 -6.04 5.89
C GLY A 34 -1.15 -5.55 6.13
N ASN A 35 -1.07 -4.41 6.79
CA ASN A 35 0.20 -3.83 7.22
C ASN A 35 1.13 -3.45 6.07
N ILE A 36 0.55 -2.96 4.98
CA ILE A 36 1.33 -2.46 3.85
C ILE A 36 1.50 -0.95 4.03
N ALA A 37 2.76 -0.50 4.11
CA ALA A 37 3.03 0.92 4.30
C ALA A 37 3.09 1.65 2.97
N ILE A 38 2.54 2.87 2.95
CA ILE A 38 2.55 3.74 1.77
C ILE A 38 3.53 4.86 2.02
N TYR A 39 4.48 5.05 1.10
CA TYR A 39 5.48 6.11 1.18
C TYR A 39 5.46 6.95 -0.09
N THR A 40 5.83 8.21 0.04
CA THR A 40 6.07 9.04 -1.14
C THR A 40 7.32 8.55 -1.86
N SER A 41 7.31 8.63 -3.17
CA SER A 41 8.46 8.24 -3.99
C SER A 41 8.50 9.11 -5.25
N PRO A 42 9.12 10.30 -5.16
CA PRO A 42 9.09 11.26 -6.27
C PRO A 42 9.70 10.72 -7.56
N GLY A 43 10.56 9.71 -7.46
CA GLY A 43 11.18 9.13 -8.64
C GLY A 43 10.30 8.15 -9.38
N THR A 44 9.11 7.83 -8.89
CA THR A 44 8.21 6.90 -9.57
C THR A 44 7.13 7.65 -10.32
N GLN A 45 6.56 6.97 -11.31
CA GLN A 45 5.52 7.55 -12.13
C GLN A 45 4.28 7.95 -11.33
N GLN A 46 3.94 7.16 -10.34
CA GLN A 46 2.76 7.41 -9.51
C GLN A 46 3.04 8.34 -8.32
N GLY A 47 4.30 8.57 -8.00
CA GLY A 47 4.68 9.41 -6.86
C GLY A 47 4.67 8.69 -5.52
N PHE A 48 4.35 7.41 -5.49
CA PHE A 48 4.25 6.62 -4.26
C PHE A 48 4.88 5.25 -4.46
N ARG A 49 5.27 4.64 -3.35
CA ARG A 49 5.71 3.25 -3.34
C ARG A 49 5.15 2.56 -2.12
N LEU A 50 5.06 1.25 -2.19
CA LEU A 50 4.57 0.42 -1.10
C LEU A 50 5.72 -0.32 -0.45
N VAL A 51 5.64 -0.45 0.87
CA VAL A 51 6.56 -1.29 1.63
C VAL A 51 5.74 -2.44 2.21
N PHE A 52 6.04 -3.64 1.75
CA PHE A 52 5.30 -4.82 2.16
C PHE A 52 5.81 -5.35 3.49
N PRO A 53 4.98 -6.10 4.23
CA PRO A 53 5.35 -6.50 5.58
C PRO A 53 6.56 -7.43 5.63
N ASN A 54 7.40 -7.19 6.60
CA ASN A 54 8.55 -8.03 6.89
C ASN A 54 8.68 -8.17 8.40
N LYS A 55 9.59 -9.03 8.82
CA LYS A 55 9.81 -9.26 10.24
C LYS A 55 11.30 -9.24 10.52
N LYS A 56 11.68 -8.52 11.58
CA LYS A 56 13.04 -8.51 12.05
C LYS A 56 13.23 -9.59 13.11
N LEU A 57 14.16 -10.48 12.86
CA LEU A 57 14.47 -11.58 13.78
C LEU A 57 15.36 -11.10 14.91
N ALA A 58 15.45 -11.91 15.96
CA ALA A 58 16.30 -11.59 17.10
C ALA A 58 17.76 -11.42 16.70
N SER A 59 18.19 -12.10 15.65
CA SER A 59 19.56 -11.98 15.12
C SER A 59 19.83 -10.66 14.42
N GLY A 60 18.79 -9.87 14.17
CA GLY A 60 18.90 -8.64 13.38
C GLY A 60 18.58 -8.84 11.91
N GLN A 61 18.46 -10.07 11.46
CA GLN A 61 18.11 -10.37 10.07
C GLN A 61 16.64 -10.01 9.80
N VAL A 62 16.37 -9.45 8.62
CA VAL A 62 15.01 -9.11 8.19
C VAL A 62 14.56 -10.15 7.18
N VAL A 63 13.35 -10.69 7.39
CA VAL A 63 12.75 -11.65 6.47
C VAL A 63 11.43 -11.09 5.96
N ASP A 64 11.15 -11.34 4.69
CA ASP A 64 9.91 -10.89 4.08
C ASP A 64 8.76 -11.78 4.52
N CYS A 65 7.63 -11.16 4.82
CA CYS A 65 6.40 -11.88 5.17
C CYS A 65 5.49 -12.03 3.97
N PHE A 66 5.43 -10.99 3.14
CA PHE A 66 4.56 -10.97 1.97
C PHE A 66 5.07 -9.92 0.99
N HIS A 67 5.18 -10.28 -0.27
CA HIS A 67 5.43 -9.30 -1.35
C HIS A 67 5.12 -9.96 -2.69
N PRO A 68 4.80 -9.15 -3.71
CA PRO A 68 4.64 -9.69 -5.07
C PRO A 68 5.97 -10.22 -5.59
N ILE A 69 5.93 -11.32 -6.33
CA ILE A 69 7.16 -11.93 -6.85
C ILE A 69 7.32 -11.76 -8.35
N ASN A 70 6.44 -11.02 -8.98
CA ASN A 70 6.60 -10.66 -10.38
C ASN A 70 6.05 -9.26 -10.62
N LYS A 71 6.44 -8.69 -11.76
CA LYS A 71 6.11 -7.31 -12.07
C LYS A 71 4.60 -7.09 -12.21
N GLU A 72 3.93 -8.02 -12.86
CA GLU A 72 2.48 -7.88 -13.08
C GLU A 72 1.70 -7.84 -11.77
N ALA A 73 1.99 -8.77 -10.85
CA ALA A 73 1.34 -8.78 -9.56
C ALA A 73 1.64 -7.50 -8.78
N GLY A 74 2.89 -7.03 -8.82
CA GLY A 74 3.27 -5.80 -8.16
C GLY A 74 2.53 -4.59 -8.69
N GLU A 75 2.36 -4.50 -10.00
CA GLU A 75 1.64 -3.39 -10.61
C GLU A 75 0.16 -3.41 -10.27
N ILE A 76 -0.46 -4.59 -10.27
CA ILE A 76 -1.87 -4.73 -9.93
C ILE A 76 -2.12 -4.25 -8.50
N VAL A 77 -1.32 -4.72 -7.55
CA VAL A 77 -1.49 -4.35 -6.15
C VAL A 77 -1.20 -2.86 -5.94
N SER A 78 -0.09 -2.38 -6.48
CA SER A 78 0.31 -0.99 -6.30
C SER A 78 -0.72 -0.03 -6.90
N SER A 79 -1.18 -0.30 -8.11
CA SER A 79 -2.16 0.56 -8.76
C SER A 79 -3.46 0.61 -7.98
N ALA A 80 -3.93 -0.52 -7.48
CA ALA A 80 -5.17 -0.58 -6.74
C ALA A 80 -5.09 0.21 -5.43
N ILE A 81 -4.00 0.03 -4.69
CA ILE A 81 -3.83 0.70 -3.39
C ILE A 81 -3.61 2.19 -3.57
N ILE A 82 -2.75 2.58 -4.49
CA ILE A 82 -2.44 4.00 -4.70
C ILE A 82 -3.66 4.74 -5.22
N LYS A 83 -4.42 4.13 -6.11
CA LYS A 83 -5.66 4.73 -6.58
C LYS A 83 -6.62 5.00 -5.42
N LYS A 84 -6.78 4.02 -4.53
CA LYS A 84 -7.65 4.18 -3.38
C LYS A 84 -7.14 5.28 -2.44
N TYR A 85 -5.84 5.33 -2.22
CA TYR A 85 -5.23 6.36 -1.39
C TYR A 85 -5.49 7.75 -1.98
N MET A 86 -5.30 7.91 -3.27
CA MET A 86 -5.49 9.20 -3.92
C MET A 86 -6.95 9.65 -3.89
N GLU A 87 -7.87 8.72 -4.10
CA GLU A 87 -9.30 9.02 -3.98
C GLU A 87 -9.65 9.51 -2.57
N LEU A 88 -9.08 8.85 -1.57
CA LEU A 88 -9.34 9.21 -0.19
C LEU A 88 -8.77 10.59 0.14
N MET A 89 -7.58 10.90 -0.35
CA MET A 89 -6.95 12.19 -0.11
C MET A 89 -7.69 13.32 -0.81
N ASP A 90 -8.20 13.08 -2.00
CA ASP A 90 -9.00 14.09 -2.71
C ASP A 90 -10.26 14.43 -1.92
N ASN A 91 -10.96 13.43 -1.41
CA ASN A 91 -12.14 13.65 -0.59
C ASN A 91 -11.79 14.37 0.71
N PHE A 92 -10.67 14.01 1.30
CA PHE A 92 -10.22 14.63 2.54
C PHE A 92 -9.87 16.10 2.33
N ASN A 93 -9.18 16.39 1.21
CA ASN A 93 -8.82 17.77 0.87
C ASN A 93 -10.07 18.62 0.61
N ASP A 94 -11.09 18.06 -0.02
CA ASP A 94 -12.35 18.74 -0.24
C ASP A 94 -13.02 19.11 1.10
N VAL A 95 -12.92 18.22 2.08
CA VAL A 95 -13.49 18.46 3.40
C VAL A 95 -12.71 19.54 4.15
N GLU A 96 -11.41 19.60 3.97
CA GLU A 96 -10.56 20.58 4.64
C GLU A 96 -10.65 21.96 4.02
N ASP A 97 -11.21 22.07 2.87
CA ASP A 97 -11.24 23.30 2.08
C ASP A 97 -12.41 24.19 2.47
N PHE A 98 -12.53 24.44 3.76
CA PHE A 98 -13.56 25.32 4.28
C PHE A 98 -13.07 26.73 4.40
#